data_0f6a1b5450b20e5e794423c36b2f2102
#
_entry.id   0f6a1b5450b20e5e794423c36b2f2102
#
_cell.length_a   1.000
_cell.length_b   1.000
_cell.length_c   1.000
_cell.angle_alpha   90.00
_cell.angle_beta   90.00
_cell.angle_gamma   90.00
#
_symmetry.space_group_name_H-M   'P 1'
#
loop_
_entity.id
_entity.type
_entity.pdbx_description
1 polymer ?
#
loop_
_entity_poly.entity_id
_entity_poly.type
_entity_poly.pdbx_seq_one_letter_code
_entity_poly.pdbx_strand_id
1 'polypeptide(L)'
;MEERSWRTRPNVDGEQNPRWKGGKRTITCHECEEEFERHPSELDGEVHFCSIECRSLWLSESFTGEGHPNWTGGSDWNYGPGWAAVRRRALDRDGYACVICGTTRDELGRNPDVHHLLPVRLFAESDRHTVGDAHYLGNVVTLCPGCHRRAEHDRIPETRLRESAGLTG
;
A
#
# COMPACT_ATOMS: atom_id res chain seq x y z
N MET A 1 -53.50 -39.20 14.81
CA MET A 1 -52.31 -38.61 14.18
C MET A 1 -52.66 -37.19 13.80
N GLU A 2 -52.30 -36.19 14.62
CA GLU A 2 -52.56 -34.79 14.31
C GLU A 2 -51.48 -34.28 13.30
N GLU A 3 -51.97 -33.86 12.12
CA GLU A 3 -51.12 -33.17 11.17
C GLU A 3 -50.64 -31.83 11.76
N ARG A 4 -49.33 -31.71 11.96
CA ARG A 4 -48.71 -30.46 12.30
C ARG A 4 -48.82 -29.50 11.13
N SER A 5 -49.80 -28.63 11.17
CA SER A 5 -49.90 -27.49 10.28
C SER A 5 -48.64 -26.64 10.43
N TRP A 6 -47.80 -26.65 9.42
CA TRP A 6 -46.67 -25.70 9.31
C TRP A 6 -47.27 -24.30 9.16
N ARG A 7 -47.22 -23.53 10.24
CA ARG A 7 -47.57 -22.13 10.18
C ARG A 7 -46.67 -21.47 9.14
N THR A 8 -47.21 -21.13 7.99
CA THR A 8 -46.57 -20.25 7.04
C THR A 8 -46.21 -18.96 7.78
N ARG A 9 -44.93 -18.67 7.90
CA ARG A 9 -44.49 -17.39 8.47
C ARG A 9 -45.11 -16.29 7.61
N PRO A 10 -45.75 -15.28 8.20
CA PRO A 10 -46.25 -14.15 7.43
C PRO A 10 -45.06 -13.53 6.68
N ASN A 11 -45.29 -13.24 5.39
CA ASN A 11 -44.30 -12.50 4.59
C ASN A 11 -44.20 -11.10 5.19
N VAL A 12 -43.11 -10.82 5.88
CA VAL A 12 -42.86 -9.52 6.53
C VAL A 12 -41.81 -8.75 5.74
N ASP A 13 -41.97 -8.70 4.43
CA ASP A 13 -41.11 -7.94 3.53
C ASP A 13 -41.45 -6.44 3.54
N GLY A 14 -40.44 -5.61 3.34
CA GLY A 14 -40.62 -4.16 3.25
C GLY A 14 -41.18 -3.52 4.53
N GLU A 15 -42.09 -2.58 4.38
CA GLU A 15 -42.69 -1.77 5.46
C GLU A 15 -43.43 -2.58 6.53
N GLN A 16 -43.82 -3.80 6.23
CA GLN A 16 -44.50 -4.68 7.19
C GLN A 16 -43.52 -5.38 8.15
N ASN A 17 -42.22 -5.28 7.88
CA ASN A 17 -41.19 -5.81 8.78
C ASN A 17 -40.89 -4.84 9.91
N PRO A 18 -41.07 -5.24 11.19
CA PRO A 18 -40.76 -4.37 12.35
C PRO A 18 -39.29 -3.88 12.40
N ARG A 19 -38.41 -4.54 11.66
CA ARG A 19 -36.99 -4.17 11.53
C ARG A 19 -36.70 -3.36 10.26
N TRP A 20 -37.72 -3.06 9.46
CA TRP A 20 -37.53 -2.28 8.26
C TRP A 20 -37.21 -0.82 8.60
N LYS A 21 -36.09 -0.34 8.09
CA LYS A 21 -35.58 1.02 8.35
C LYS A 21 -35.70 1.96 7.14
N GLY A 22 -36.62 1.67 6.25
CA GLY A 22 -36.80 2.41 5.00
C GLY A 22 -36.20 1.68 3.81
N GLY A 23 -36.69 2.02 2.59
CA GLY A 23 -36.14 1.54 1.33
C GLY A 23 -34.76 2.14 1.03
N LYS A 24 -34.23 1.77 -0.12
CA LYS A 24 -33.02 2.41 -0.64
C LYS A 24 -33.27 3.92 -0.84
N ARG A 25 -32.23 4.71 -0.63
CA ARG A 25 -32.21 6.15 -0.92
C ARG A 25 -31.30 6.39 -2.12
N THR A 26 -31.75 7.27 -2.99
CA THR A 26 -30.90 7.79 -4.07
C THR A 26 -29.97 8.84 -3.47
N ILE A 27 -28.69 8.69 -3.72
CA ILE A 27 -27.61 9.60 -3.29
C ILE A 27 -26.64 9.80 -4.44
N THR A 28 -25.86 10.86 -4.38
CA THR A 28 -24.86 11.19 -5.41
C THR A 28 -23.47 10.63 -5.02
N CYS A 29 -22.77 10.04 -5.96
CA CYS A 29 -21.40 9.61 -5.79
C CYS A 29 -20.48 10.82 -5.63
N HIS A 30 -19.61 10.80 -4.62
CA HIS A 30 -18.70 11.92 -4.34
C HIS A 30 -17.61 12.06 -5.41
N GLU A 31 -17.30 10.99 -6.14
CA GLU A 31 -16.23 10.97 -7.15
C GLU A 31 -16.75 11.27 -8.57
N CYS A 32 -17.74 10.53 -9.04
CA CYS A 32 -18.22 10.64 -10.42
C CYS A 32 -19.52 11.46 -10.57
N GLU A 33 -20.09 11.95 -9.46
CA GLU A 33 -21.33 12.72 -9.40
C GLU A 33 -22.59 11.97 -9.92
N GLU A 34 -22.47 10.68 -10.24
CA GLU A 34 -23.63 9.88 -10.64
C GLU A 34 -24.51 9.49 -9.45
N GLU A 35 -25.82 9.43 -9.69
CA GLU A 35 -26.78 8.97 -8.69
C GLU A 35 -26.77 7.45 -8.58
N PHE A 36 -26.85 6.95 -7.36
CA PHE A 36 -26.94 5.52 -7.06
C PHE A 36 -27.78 5.25 -5.81
N GLU A 37 -28.26 4.03 -5.65
CA GLU A 37 -29.13 3.66 -4.54
C GLU A 37 -28.37 2.89 -3.46
N ARG A 38 -28.60 3.27 -2.18
CA ARG A 38 -28.06 2.57 -1.00
C ARG A 38 -29.12 2.48 0.10
N HIS A 39 -29.01 1.43 0.92
CA HIS A 39 -29.82 1.34 2.13
C HIS A 39 -29.33 2.35 3.18
N PRO A 40 -30.23 2.93 3.99
CA PRO A 40 -29.86 3.86 5.05
C PRO A 40 -28.83 3.31 6.04
N SER A 41 -28.78 1.98 6.22
CA SER A 41 -27.81 1.30 7.07
C SER A 41 -26.39 1.22 6.48
N GLU A 42 -26.22 1.56 5.20
CA GLU A 42 -24.94 1.56 4.48
C GLU A 42 -24.42 3.01 4.29
N LEU A 43 -25.15 3.98 4.81
CA LEU A 43 -24.84 5.41 4.71
C LEU A 43 -24.15 5.87 5.99
N ASP A 44 -22.94 5.33 6.26
CA ASP A 44 -22.11 5.76 7.35
C ASP A 44 -21.11 6.82 6.85
N GLY A 45 -21.04 7.97 7.52
CA GLY A 45 -20.13 9.05 7.19
C GLY A 45 -20.68 10.10 6.22
N GLU A 46 -19.82 11.01 5.81
CA GLU A 46 -20.17 12.20 5.02
C GLU A 46 -20.04 12.00 3.51
N VAL A 47 -19.22 11.03 3.07
CA VAL A 47 -18.95 10.78 1.67
C VAL A 47 -19.34 9.36 1.26
N HIS A 48 -19.97 9.23 0.10
CA HIS A 48 -20.48 7.97 -0.42
C HIS A 48 -20.05 7.76 -1.87
N PHE A 49 -19.79 6.51 -2.24
CA PHE A 49 -19.28 6.14 -3.55
C PHE A 49 -20.17 5.05 -4.18
N CYS A 50 -20.42 5.18 -5.49
CA CYS A 50 -21.22 4.21 -6.24
C CYS A 50 -20.50 2.88 -6.40
N SER A 51 -19.16 2.91 -6.46
CA SER A 51 -18.32 1.73 -6.67
C SER A 51 -17.01 1.79 -5.87
N ILE A 52 -16.31 0.64 -5.83
CA ILE A 52 -14.97 0.52 -5.22
C ILE A 52 -13.93 1.33 -6.01
N GLU A 53 -14.10 1.41 -7.33
CA GLU A 53 -13.23 2.17 -8.22
C GLU A 53 -13.29 3.66 -7.90
N CYS A 54 -14.50 4.23 -7.78
CA CYS A 54 -14.69 5.64 -7.40
C CYS A 54 -14.09 5.92 -6.02
N ARG A 55 -14.29 5.02 -5.06
CA ARG A 55 -13.67 5.16 -3.74
C ARG A 55 -12.15 5.13 -3.82
N SER A 56 -11.58 4.25 -4.64
CA SER A 56 -10.13 4.11 -4.79
C SER A 56 -9.51 5.33 -5.47
N LEU A 57 -10.17 5.89 -6.48
CA LEU A 57 -9.75 7.13 -7.13
C LEU A 57 -9.74 8.28 -6.13
N TRP A 58 -10.84 8.51 -5.45
CA TRP A 58 -10.94 9.54 -4.42
C TRP A 58 -9.88 9.39 -3.32
N LEU A 59 -9.67 8.15 -2.82
CA LEU A 59 -8.63 7.90 -1.83
C LEU A 59 -7.23 8.20 -2.36
N SER A 60 -6.95 7.87 -3.62
CA SER A 60 -5.64 8.13 -4.23
C SER A 60 -5.35 9.63 -4.40
N GLU A 61 -6.38 10.44 -4.61
CA GLU A 61 -6.26 11.90 -4.75
C GLU A 61 -6.26 12.61 -3.39
N SER A 62 -7.20 12.24 -2.51
CA SER A 62 -7.41 12.92 -1.22
C SER A 62 -6.37 12.55 -0.17
N PHE A 63 -5.80 11.33 -0.23
CA PHE A 63 -4.83 10.84 0.74
C PHE A 63 -3.41 10.76 0.18
N THR A 64 -3.06 11.65 -0.73
CA THR A 64 -1.70 11.79 -1.25
C THR A 64 -1.02 13.01 -0.63
N GLY A 65 0.21 12.83 -0.16
CA GLY A 65 0.97 13.94 0.43
C GLY A 65 0.28 14.54 1.66
N GLU A 66 0.15 15.86 1.72
CA GLU A 66 -0.42 16.61 2.85
C GLU A 66 -1.90 16.27 3.15
N GLY A 67 -2.61 15.69 2.20
CA GLY A 67 -3.99 15.23 2.39
C GLY A 67 -4.12 13.92 3.17
N HIS A 68 -3.01 13.19 3.41
CA HIS A 68 -3.08 11.92 4.13
C HIS A 68 -3.19 12.13 5.65
N PRO A 69 -4.17 11.52 6.38
CA PRO A 69 -4.36 11.72 7.82
C PRO A 69 -3.12 11.40 8.68
N ASN A 70 -2.27 10.50 8.19
CA ASN A 70 -1.00 10.14 8.82
C ASN A 70 0.20 10.87 8.19
N TRP A 71 -0.06 11.94 7.43
CA TRP A 71 1.00 12.76 6.88
C TRP A 71 1.66 13.56 8.00
N THR A 72 2.89 13.22 8.28
CA THR A 72 3.73 13.89 9.29
C THR A 72 4.69 14.91 8.68
N GLY A 73 4.35 15.44 7.53
CA GLY A 73 5.27 16.14 6.63
C GLY A 73 5.77 15.16 5.59
N GLY A 74 5.98 15.61 4.35
CA GLY A 74 6.76 14.84 3.38
C GLY A 74 8.05 14.53 4.08
N SER A 75 8.42 13.26 4.09
CA SER A 75 9.65 12.87 4.75
C SER A 75 10.75 13.80 4.25
N ASP A 76 11.23 14.72 5.11
CA ASP A 76 12.52 15.36 5.00
C ASP A 76 13.67 14.34 5.12
N TRP A 77 13.31 13.06 5.08
CA TRP A 77 14.17 11.98 4.66
C TRP A 77 14.46 12.12 3.17
N ASN A 78 14.94 13.31 2.85
CA ASN A 78 15.90 13.43 1.80
C ASN A 78 17.03 12.52 2.28
N TYR A 79 17.15 11.35 1.65
CA TYR A 79 18.23 10.40 1.94
C TYR A 79 19.62 11.08 1.88
N GLY A 80 19.62 12.40 1.80
CA GLY A 80 20.82 13.22 1.75
C GLY A 80 21.53 13.17 0.39
N PRO A 81 22.66 13.89 0.31
CA PRO A 81 23.43 13.96 -0.91
C PRO A 81 23.95 12.56 -1.33
N GLY A 82 23.94 12.30 -2.63
CA GLY A 82 24.45 11.04 -3.18
C GLY A 82 23.40 9.95 -3.42
N TRP A 83 22.26 9.97 -2.74
CA TRP A 83 21.24 8.91 -2.87
C TRP A 83 20.76 8.68 -4.30
N ALA A 84 20.38 9.72 -5.02
CA ALA A 84 19.87 9.60 -6.37
C ALA A 84 20.86 8.92 -7.34
N ALA A 85 22.14 9.21 -7.18
CA ALA A 85 23.22 8.62 -7.96
C ALA A 85 23.42 7.13 -7.63
N VAL A 86 23.48 6.79 -6.34
CA VAL A 86 23.67 5.40 -5.89
C VAL A 86 22.45 4.56 -6.24
N ARG A 87 21.24 5.08 -6.04
CA ARG A 87 19.99 4.41 -6.41
C ARG A 87 19.97 4.04 -7.90
N ARG A 88 20.35 4.98 -8.78
CA ARG A 88 20.42 4.72 -10.22
C ARG A 88 21.42 3.62 -10.54
N ARG A 89 22.64 3.71 -9.98
CA ARG A 89 23.70 2.72 -10.19
C ARG A 89 23.32 1.33 -9.66
N ALA A 90 22.58 1.24 -8.56
CA ALA A 90 22.07 -0.02 -8.05
C ALA A 90 21.04 -0.64 -9.01
N LEU A 91 20.09 0.15 -9.50
CA LEU A 91 19.12 -0.29 -10.50
C LEU A 91 19.80 -0.76 -11.80
N ASP A 92 20.82 -0.02 -12.28
CA ASP A 92 21.60 -0.39 -13.48
C ASP A 92 22.37 -1.69 -13.26
N ARG A 93 23.05 -1.87 -12.10
CA ARG A 93 23.78 -3.07 -11.74
C ARG A 93 22.88 -4.30 -11.70
N ASP A 94 21.68 -4.16 -11.10
CA ASP A 94 20.73 -5.25 -10.88
C ASP A 94 19.76 -5.43 -12.07
N GLY A 95 19.99 -4.75 -13.19
CA GLY A 95 19.20 -4.88 -14.41
C GLY A 95 17.74 -4.48 -14.27
N TYR A 96 17.44 -3.53 -13.36
CA TYR A 96 16.06 -3.11 -13.03
C TYR A 96 15.15 -4.28 -12.61
N ALA A 97 15.72 -5.28 -11.95
CA ALA A 97 15.03 -6.47 -11.48
C ALA A 97 15.30 -6.73 -9.99
N CYS A 98 14.40 -7.44 -9.33
CA CYS A 98 14.57 -7.88 -7.95
C CYS A 98 15.68 -8.95 -7.88
N VAL A 99 16.75 -8.72 -7.12
CA VAL A 99 17.89 -9.66 -6.99
C VAL A 99 17.50 -11.01 -6.34
N ILE A 100 16.33 -11.08 -5.66
CA ILE A 100 15.86 -12.30 -4.97
C ILE A 100 14.95 -13.15 -5.83
N CYS A 101 13.96 -12.56 -6.52
CA CYS A 101 12.95 -13.31 -7.27
C CYS A 101 12.95 -13.02 -8.78
N GLY A 102 13.81 -12.10 -9.23
CA GLY A 102 13.92 -11.76 -10.65
C GLY A 102 12.80 -10.88 -11.21
N THR A 103 11.78 -10.52 -10.42
CA THR A 103 10.69 -9.67 -10.91
C THR A 103 11.22 -8.36 -11.47
N THR A 104 10.94 -8.10 -12.73
CA THR A 104 11.46 -6.98 -13.50
C THR A 104 10.63 -5.70 -13.31
N ARG A 105 11.22 -4.57 -13.73
CA ARG A 105 10.50 -3.29 -13.82
C ARG A 105 9.24 -3.38 -14.67
N ASP A 106 9.29 -4.09 -15.78
CA ASP A 106 8.17 -4.18 -16.72
C ASP A 106 7.01 -4.97 -16.11
N GLU A 107 7.30 -6.03 -15.35
CA GLU A 107 6.28 -6.78 -14.60
C GLU A 107 5.69 -5.98 -13.44
N LEU A 108 6.47 -5.06 -12.83
CA LEU A 108 6.02 -4.21 -11.74
C LEU A 108 5.26 -2.96 -12.23
N GLY A 109 5.41 -2.56 -13.49
CA GLY A 109 4.91 -1.30 -14.02
C GLY A 109 5.64 -0.05 -13.46
N ARG A 110 6.68 -0.24 -12.64
CA ARG A 110 7.52 0.81 -12.03
C ARG A 110 8.91 0.28 -11.71
N ASN A 111 9.84 1.19 -11.41
CA ASN A 111 11.14 0.75 -10.92
C ASN A 111 10.99 -0.02 -9.60
N PRO A 112 11.75 -1.12 -9.41
CA PRO A 112 11.88 -1.77 -8.11
C PRO A 112 12.41 -0.80 -7.04
N ASP A 113 12.23 -1.16 -5.78
CA ASP A 113 12.74 -0.41 -4.64
C ASP A 113 14.24 -0.69 -4.46
N VAL A 114 14.98 0.29 -3.95
CA VAL A 114 16.40 0.09 -3.58
C VAL A 114 16.49 0.10 -2.06
N HIS A 115 16.92 -1.01 -1.50
CA HIS A 115 16.99 -1.32 -0.08
C HIS A 115 18.42 -1.18 0.43
N HIS A 116 18.60 -0.53 1.60
CA HIS A 116 19.87 -0.47 2.30
C HIS A 116 20.09 -1.74 3.13
N LEU A 117 21.21 -2.40 2.95
CA LEU A 117 21.61 -3.58 3.74
C LEU A 117 21.90 -3.17 5.19
N LEU A 118 22.76 -2.17 5.37
CA LEU A 118 22.94 -1.50 6.66
C LEU A 118 22.00 -0.31 6.73
N PRO A 119 21.08 -0.27 7.72
CA PRO A 119 20.09 0.80 7.83
C PRO A 119 20.73 2.20 7.95
N VAL A 120 20.16 3.16 7.22
CA VAL A 120 20.64 4.58 7.22
C VAL A 120 20.71 5.18 8.63
N ARG A 121 19.79 4.77 9.52
CA ARG A 121 19.79 5.22 10.92
C ARG A 121 21.10 4.94 11.65
N LEU A 122 21.79 3.84 11.35
CA LEU A 122 23.08 3.52 12.00
C LEU A 122 24.16 4.55 11.65
N PHE A 123 24.09 5.12 10.46
CA PHE A 123 24.97 6.19 10.04
C PHE A 123 24.55 7.53 10.63
N ALA A 124 23.24 7.80 10.69
CA ALA A 124 22.70 9.03 11.28
C ALA A 124 22.95 9.15 12.80
N GLU A 125 22.98 8.02 13.50
CA GLU A 125 23.21 7.93 14.96
C GLU A 125 24.70 7.90 15.31
N SER A 126 25.58 7.82 14.31
CA SER A 126 27.04 7.71 14.49
C SER A 126 27.71 9.07 14.55
N ASP A 127 28.56 9.29 15.55
CA ASP A 127 29.39 10.51 15.67
C ASP A 127 30.47 10.60 14.57
N ARG A 128 30.71 9.52 13.82
CA ARG A 128 31.80 9.41 12.83
C ARG A 128 31.30 9.36 11.40
N HIS A 129 30.01 9.21 11.17
CA HIS A 129 29.42 9.04 9.87
C HIS A 129 28.28 10.03 9.66
N THR A 130 27.99 10.27 8.40
CA THR A 130 26.82 11.05 7.96
C THR A 130 25.83 10.13 7.29
N VAL A 131 24.60 10.59 7.11
CA VAL A 131 23.57 9.87 6.31
C VAL A 131 24.08 9.55 4.91
N GLY A 132 24.88 10.44 4.31
CA GLY A 132 25.48 10.25 2.99
C GLY A 132 26.43 9.06 2.91
N ASP A 133 27.06 8.70 4.02
CA ASP A 133 27.99 7.56 4.08
C ASP A 133 27.26 6.21 3.95
N ALA A 134 25.96 6.17 4.20
CA ALA A 134 25.15 4.98 3.93
C ALA A 134 24.97 4.69 2.42
N HIS A 135 25.20 5.71 1.57
CA HIS A 135 24.90 5.70 0.14
C HIS A 135 26.10 5.27 -0.70
N TYR A 136 26.50 4.02 -0.55
CA TYR A 136 27.50 3.41 -1.42
C TYR A 136 26.95 2.12 -2.05
N LEU A 137 27.43 1.77 -3.23
CA LEU A 137 26.86 0.71 -4.06
C LEU A 137 26.88 -0.67 -3.37
N GLY A 138 27.86 -0.94 -2.51
CA GLY A 138 27.95 -2.16 -1.73
C GLY A 138 26.98 -2.26 -0.55
N ASN A 139 26.26 -1.18 -0.23
CA ASN A 139 25.26 -1.16 0.84
C ASN A 139 23.82 -1.18 0.34
N VAL A 140 23.59 -1.31 -0.96
CA VAL A 140 22.25 -1.25 -1.52
C VAL A 140 21.98 -2.38 -2.50
N VAL A 141 20.74 -2.87 -2.52
CA VAL A 141 20.26 -3.92 -3.42
C VAL A 141 18.87 -3.58 -3.95
N THR A 142 18.55 -4.08 -5.14
CA THR A 142 17.26 -3.83 -5.79
C THR A 142 16.27 -4.95 -5.48
N LEU A 143 15.09 -4.60 -4.96
CA LEU A 143 14.07 -5.53 -4.53
C LEU A 143 12.68 -5.14 -5.07
N CYS A 144 11.84 -6.13 -5.39
CA CYS A 144 10.40 -5.88 -5.58
C CYS A 144 9.75 -5.57 -4.22
N PRO A 145 8.58 -4.92 -4.17
CA PRO A 145 7.92 -4.55 -2.91
C PRO A 145 7.70 -5.72 -1.95
N GLY A 146 7.41 -6.92 -2.48
CA GLY A 146 7.24 -8.13 -1.68
C GLY A 146 8.52 -8.61 -1.01
N CYS A 147 9.64 -8.64 -1.75
CA CYS A 147 10.94 -8.99 -1.20
C CYS A 147 11.49 -7.90 -0.28
N HIS A 148 11.28 -6.62 -0.61
CA HIS A 148 11.64 -5.48 0.22
C HIS A 148 11.03 -5.58 1.62
N ARG A 149 9.71 -5.76 1.70
CA ARG A 149 9.02 -5.97 2.98
C ARG A 149 9.53 -7.17 3.76
N ARG A 150 9.87 -8.27 3.06
CA ARG A 150 10.45 -9.46 3.71
C ARG A 150 11.85 -9.20 4.25
N ALA A 151 12.66 -8.39 3.56
CA ALA A 151 13.98 -7.98 4.02
C ALA A 151 13.87 -7.06 5.25
N GLU A 152 12.97 -6.07 5.24
CA GLU A 152 12.71 -5.18 6.38
C GLU A 152 12.28 -5.92 7.66
N HIS A 153 11.69 -7.11 7.53
CA HIS A 153 11.27 -7.96 8.65
C HIS A 153 12.20 -9.16 8.89
N ASP A 154 13.45 -9.06 8.49
CA ASP A 154 14.50 -10.09 8.68
C ASP A 154 14.13 -11.49 8.14
N ARG A 155 13.14 -11.56 7.22
CA ARG A 155 12.73 -12.83 6.58
C ARG A 155 13.60 -13.21 5.39
N ILE A 156 14.49 -12.31 4.95
CA ILE A 156 15.55 -12.55 4.00
C ILE A 156 16.83 -12.07 4.67
N PRO A 157 17.77 -12.97 5.02
CA PRO A 157 19.03 -12.60 5.67
C PRO A 157 19.87 -11.67 4.78
N GLU A 158 20.59 -10.74 5.39
CA GLU A 158 21.49 -9.81 4.71
C GLU A 158 22.53 -10.56 3.83
N THR A 159 23.07 -11.66 4.35
CA THR A 159 24.02 -12.51 3.61
C THR A 159 23.45 -12.95 2.27
N ARG A 160 22.20 -13.39 2.23
CA ARG A 160 21.53 -13.81 0.99
C ARG A 160 21.29 -12.62 0.05
N LEU A 161 20.99 -11.44 0.60
CA LEU A 161 20.83 -10.23 -0.21
C LEU A 161 22.16 -9.86 -0.90
N ARG A 162 23.27 -9.92 -0.15
CA ARG A 162 24.61 -9.67 -0.67
C ARG A 162 25.00 -10.66 -1.76
N GLU A 163 24.83 -11.95 -1.49
CA GLU A 163 25.13 -13.02 -2.45
C GLU A 163 24.35 -12.84 -3.75
N SER A 164 23.03 -12.58 -3.64
CA SER A 164 22.16 -12.42 -4.80
C SER A 164 22.49 -11.19 -5.65
N ALA A 165 23.09 -10.16 -5.06
CA ALA A 165 23.53 -8.95 -5.75
C ALA A 165 25.01 -8.99 -6.18
N GLY A 166 25.72 -10.12 -5.96
CA GLY A 166 27.15 -10.24 -6.28
C GLY A 166 28.05 -9.35 -5.41
N LEU A 167 27.62 -9.05 -4.18
CA LEU A 167 28.34 -8.17 -3.22
C LEU A 167 29.19 -8.97 -2.20
N THR A 168 29.44 -10.23 -2.47
CA THR A 168 30.35 -11.09 -1.68
C THR A 168 31.78 -10.89 -2.17
N GLY A 169 32.57 -10.18 -1.38
CA GLY A 169 33.98 -9.95 -1.59
C GLY A 169 34.64 -9.70 -0.25
#